data_0d0c8caeaca3bbb7eecbf11365b63073
#
_entry.id   0d0c8caeaca3bbb7eecbf11365b63073
#
_cell.length_a   1.000
_cell.length_b   1.000
_cell.length_c   1.000
_cell.angle_alpha   90.00
_cell.angle_beta   90.00
_cell.angle_gamma   90.00
#
_symmetry.space_group_name_H-M   'P 1'
#
loop_
_entity.id
_entity.type
_entity.pdbx_description
1 polymer ?
#
loop_
_entity_poly.entity_id
_entity_poly.type
_entity_poly.pdbx_seq_one_letter_code
_entity_poly.pdbx_strand_id
1 'polypeptide(L)'
;MKAKEYLSQAYRLDQRIDAKIEQVMSLRNLAAKATSTLSDVAPSGTRNVHRMEDIIMRIIDLENEINADIDSLVALKHEIVNVIK
;
A
#
# COMPACT_ATOMS: atom_id res chain seq x y z
N MET A 1 -31.23 -3.89 0.16
CA MET A 1 -30.60 -2.89 1.03
C MET A 1 -29.23 -3.28 1.52
N LYS A 2 -29.11 -4.45 2.13
CA LYS A 2 -27.80 -4.91 2.60
C LYS A 2 -26.80 -5.05 1.47
N ALA A 3 -27.22 -5.50 0.30
CA ALA A 3 -26.32 -5.64 -0.84
C ALA A 3 -25.74 -4.28 -1.27
N LYS A 4 -26.56 -3.23 -1.24
CA LYS A 4 -26.11 -1.89 -1.59
C LYS A 4 -25.06 -1.37 -0.60
N GLU A 5 -25.26 -1.64 0.68
CA GLU A 5 -24.31 -1.26 1.72
C GLU A 5 -22.98 -1.98 1.54
N TYR A 6 -23.03 -3.28 1.26
CA TYR A 6 -21.81 -4.08 1.02
C TYR A 6 -21.07 -3.58 -0.21
N LEU A 7 -21.79 -3.25 -1.27
CA LEU A 7 -21.17 -2.71 -2.49
C LEU A 7 -20.49 -1.36 -2.23
N SER A 8 -21.12 -0.50 -1.42
CA SER A 8 -20.51 0.77 -1.04
C SER A 8 -19.26 0.57 -0.24
N GLN A 9 -19.27 -0.37 0.70
CA GLN A 9 -18.09 -0.69 1.50
C GLN A 9 -16.97 -1.26 0.64
N ALA A 10 -17.31 -2.15 -0.30
CA ALA A 10 -16.34 -2.73 -1.22
C ALA A 10 -15.69 -1.64 -2.08
N TYR A 11 -16.47 -0.69 -2.55
CA TYR A 11 -15.97 0.42 -3.35
C TYR A 11 -14.99 1.27 -2.55
N ARG A 12 -15.33 1.59 -1.30
CA ARG A 12 -14.46 2.36 -0.43
C ARG A 12 -13.14 1.64 -0.14
N LEU A 13 -13.22 0.34 0.13
CA LEU A 13 -12.02 -0.47 0.35
C LEU A 13 -11.15 -0.50 -0.88
N ASP A 14 -11.75 -0.66 -2.05
CA ASP A 14 -11.03 -0.68 -3.32
C ASP A 14 -10.27 0.63 -3.54
N GLN A 15 -10.92 1.78 -3.32
CA GLN A 15 -10.28 3.08 -3.43
C GLN A 15 -9.14 3.24 -2.43
N ARG A 16 -9.34 2.75 -1.21
CA ARG A 16 -8.34 2.81 -0.16
C ARG A 16 -7.11 1.98 -0.52
N ILE A 17 -7.34 0.79 -1.08
CA ILE A 17 -6.26 -0.07 -1.55
C ILE A 17 -5.49 0.61 -2.67
N ASP A 18 -6.19 1.18 -3.64
CA ASP A 18 -5.56 1.89 -4.76
C ASP A 18 -4.70 3.05 -4.28
N ALA A 19 -5.20 3.83 -3.34
CA ALA A 19 -4.46 4.97 -2.78
C ALA A 19 -3.18 4.49 -2.09
N LYS A 20 -3.26 3.41 -1.34
CA LYS A 20 -2.09 2.84 -0.66
C LYS A 20 -1.08 2.27 -1.65
N ILE A 21 -1.55 1.63 -2.71
CA ILE A 21 -0.68 1.12 -3.77
C ILE A 21 0.07 2.27 -4.43
N GLU A 22 -0.60 3.38 -4.70
CA GLU A 22 0.05 4.56 -5.26
C GLU A 22 1.13 5.10 -4.33
N GLN A 23 0.87 5.12 -3.03
CA GLN A 23 1.85 5.53 -2.04
C GLN A 23 3.08 4.62 -2.05
N VAL A 24 2.86 3.30 -2.13
CA VAL A 24 3.96 2.33 -2.21
C VAL A 24 4.79 2.58 -3.46
N MET A 25 4.14 2.80 -4.60
CA MET A 25 4.85 3.08 -5.84
C MET A 25 5.68 4.35 -5.76
N SER A 26 5.12 5.40 -5.16
CA SER A 26 5.85 6.66 -4.95
C SER A 26 7.06 6.45 -4.04
N LEU A 27 6.90 5.69 -2.97
CA LEU A 27 8.00 5.39 -2.05
C LEU A 27 9.08 4.55 -2.71
N ARG A 28 8.69 3.59 -3.54
CA ARG A 28 9.65 2.78 -4.30
C ARG A 28 10.45 3.64 -5.27
N ASN A 29 9.79 4.58 -5.94
CA ASN A 29 10.47 5.53 -6.83
C ASN A 29 11.45 6.39 -6.05
N LEU A 30 11.05 6.85 -4.86
CA LEU A 30 11.91 7.64 -4.00
C LEU A 30 13.12 6.84 -3.54
N ALA A 31 12.92 5.58 -3.20
CA ALA A 31 14.01 4.68 -2.80
C ALA A 31 14.98 4.45 -3.97
N ALA A 32 14.46 4.28 -5.17
CA ALA A 32 15.28 4.11 -6.36
C ALA A 32 16.12 5.35 -6.64
N LYS A 33 15.55 6.53 -6.48
CA LYS A 33 16.29 7.79 -6.64
C LYS A 33 17.37 7.93 -5.57
N ALA A 34 17.06 7.57 -4.33
CA ALA A 34 18.03 7.62 -3.24
C ALA A 34 19.20 6.68 -3.52
N THR A 35 18.92 5.49 -4.05
CA THR A 35 19.97 4.54 -4.42
C THR A 35 20.84 5.07 -5.54
N SER A 36 20.25 5.68 -6.56
CA SER A 36 21.00 6.30 -7.65
C SER A 36 21.89 7.41 -7.14
N THR A 37 21.39 8.24 -6.25
CA THR A 37 22.16 9.33 -5.66
C THR A 37 23.30 8.80 -4.82
N LEU A 38 23.06 7.72 -4.09
CA LEU A 38 24.11 7.09 -3.26
C LEU A 38 25.25 6.54 -4.10
N SER A 39 24.96 6.02 -5.28
CA SER A 39 26.01 5.47 -6.14
C SER A 39 26.89 6.57 -6.74
N ASP A 40 26.37 7.79 -6.86
CA ASP A 40 27.13 8.93 -7.40
C ASP A 40 27.88 9.70 -6.31
N VAL A 41 27.37 9.72 -5.08
CA VAL A 41 27.94 10.53 -3.99
C VAL A 41 28.20 9.63 -2.78
N ALA A 42 29.42 9.17 -2.67
CA ALA A 42 29.82 8.23 -1.63
C ALA A 42 29.86 8.77 -0.19
N PRO A 43 30.16 10.05 0.07
CA PRO A 43 30.66 10.42 1.40
C PRO A 43 29.68 10.56 2.53
N SER A 44 28.41 10.77 2.31
CA SER A 44 27.48 11.00 3.43
C SER A 44 26.52 9.85 3.62
N GLY A 45 27.06 8.64 3.60
CA GLY A 45 26.26 7.42 3.58
C GLY A 45 25.32 7.22 4.75
N THR A 46 25.67 7.73 5.93
CA THR A 46 24.88 7.43 7.14
C THR A 46 23.48 8.01 7.08
N ARG A 47 23.34 9.25 6.68
CA ARG A 47 22.04 9.91 6.58
C ARG A 47 21.16 9.25 5.54
N ASN A 48 21.74 8.94 4.38
CA ASN A 48 21.01 8.34 3.28
C ASN A 48 20.57 6.93 3.60
N VAL A 49 21.38 6.18 4.36
CA VAL A 49 21.04 4.83 4.80
C VAL A 49 19.85 4.86 5.73
N HIS A 50 19.79 5.76 6.70
CA HIS A 50 18.66 5.90 7.60
C HIS A 50 17.39 6.27 6.86
N ARG A 51 17.50 7.19 5.91
CA ARG A 51 16.37 7.59 5.07
C ARG A 51 15.85 6.42 4.27
N MET A 52 16.77 5.64 3.71
CA MET A 52 16.42 4.45 2.95
C MET A 52 15.71 3.42 3.82
N GLU A 53 16.22 3.20 5.02
CA GLU A 53 15.59 2.29 5.98
C GLU A 53 14.19 2.74 6.34
N ASP A 54 13.99 4.04 6.58
CA ASP A 54 12.68 4.60 6.88
C ASP A 54 11.71 4.40 5.73
N ILE A 55 12.16 4.62 4.50
CA ILE A 55 11.35 4.41 3.31
C ILE A 55 10.95 2.94 3.18
N ILE A 56 11.90 2.05 3.35
CA ILE A 56 11.66 0.60 3.25
C ILE A 56 10.67 0.16 4.32
N MET A 57 10.84 0.62 5.56
CA MET A 57 9.91 0.29 6.64
C MET A 57 8.51 0.80 6.36
N ARG A 58 8.40 1.99 5.79
CA ARG A 58 7.11 2.55 5.41
C ARG A 58 6.45 1.73 4.31
N ILE A 59 7.22 1.26 3.33
CA ILE A 59 6.73 0.39 2.28
C ILE A 59 6.19 -0.91 2.87
N ILE A 60 6.94 -1.52 3.77
CA ILE A 60 6.52 -2.77 4.44
C ILE A 60 5.23 -2.56 5.22
N ASP A 61 5.14 -1.46 5.98
CA ASP A 61 3.93 -1.14 6.73
C ASP A 61 2.72 -0.98 5.81
N LEU A 62 2.89 -0.26 4.70
CA LEU A 62 1.83 -0.06 3.73
C LEU A 62 1.42 -1.36 3.06
N GLU A 63 2.39 -2.21 2.71
CA GLU A 63 2.09 -3.51 2.12
C GLU A 63 1.29 -4.39 3.09
N ASN A 64 1.62 -4.36 4.37
CA ASN A 64 0.87 -5.08 5.39
C ASN A 64 -0.56 -4.55 5.50
N GLU A 65 -0.74 -3.23 5.46
CA GLU A 65 -2.06 -2.62 5.47
C GLU A 65 -2.86 -2.98 4.22
N ILE A 66 -2.22 -2.98 3.06
CA ILE A 66 -2.84 -3.37 1.79
C ILE A 66 -3.32 -4.82 1.87
N ASN A 67 -2.49 -5.71 2.37
CA ASN A 67 -2.85 -7.12 2.51
C ASN A 67 -4.04 -7.31 3.43
N ALA A 68 -4.08 -6.57 4.55
CA ALA A 68 -5.21 -6.61 5.47
C ALA A 68 -6.48 -6.09 4.79
N ASP A 69 -6.37 -5.00 4.03
CA ASP A 69 -7.50 -4.43 3.31
C ASP A 69 -8.00 -5.38 2.21
N ILE A 70 -7.08 -6.05 1.51
CA ILE A 70 -7.44 -7.04 0.50
C ILE A 70 -8.20 -8.22 1.14
N ASP A 71 -7.73 -8.69 2.28
CA ASP A 71 -8.41 -9.76 3.00
C ASP A 71 -9.83 -9.35 3.38
N SER A 72 -9.99 -8.12 3.86
CA SER A 72 -11.31 -7.56 4.19
C SER A 72 -12.19 -7.47 2.95
N LEU A 73 -11.63 -7.04 1.83
CA LEU A 73 -12.36 -6.93 0.57
C LEU A 73 -12.82 -8.29 0.06
N VAL A 74 -11.95 -9.30 0.14
CA VAL A 74 -12.29 -10.67 -0.26
C VAL A 74 -13.43 -11.21 0.60
N ALA A 75 -13.35 -11.03 1.91
CA ALA A 75 -14.40 -11.45 2.83
C ALA A 75 -15.73 -10.75 2.50
N LEU A 76 -15.66 -9.46 2.23
CA LEU A 76 -16.84 -8.67 1.88
C LEU A 76 -17.47 -9.16 0.57
N LYS A 77 -16.64 -9.46 -0.43
CA LYS A 77 -17.12 -9.99 -1.71
C LYS A 77 -17.82 -11.33 -1.53
N HIS A 78 -17.30 -12.18 -0.65
CA HIS A 78 -17.96 -13.45 -0.32
C HIS A 78 -19.33 -13.23 0.29
N GLU A 79 -19.45 -12.25 1.18
CA GLU A 79 -20.75 -11.91 1.77
C GLU A 79 -21.72 -11.38 0.73
N ILE A 80 -21.24 -10.56 -0.21
CA ILE A 80 -22.06 -10.03 -1.30
C ILE A 80 -22.61 -11.19 -2.14
N VAL A 81 -21.77 -12.14 -2.51
CA VAL A 81 -22.19 -13.29 -3.30
C VAL A 81 -23.25 -14.09 -2.55
N ASN A 82 -23.07 -14.29 -1.25
CA ASN A 82 -24.05 -15.01 -0.44
C ASN A 82 -25.38 -14.29 -0.34
N VAL A 83 -25.35 -12.96 -0.27
CA VAL A 83 -26.58 -12.16 -0.20
C VAL A 83 -27.32 -12.20 -1.53
N ILE A 84 -26.59 -12.16 -2.65
CA ILE A 84 -27.20 -12.18 -3.98
C ILE A 84 -27.80 -13.56 -4.30
N LYS A 85 -27.22 -14.63 -3.80
CA LYS A 85 -27.78 -15.96 -3.95
C LYS A 85 -29.11 -16.07 -3.22
#